data_2fb87c1ffc11d0ed09a9a7b53eb6064c
#
_entry.id   2fb87c1ffc11d0ed09a9a7b53eb6064c
#
_cell.length_a   1.000
_cell.length_b   1.000
_cell.length_c   1.000
_cell.angle_alpha   90.00
_cell.angle_beta   90.00
_cell.angle_gamma   90.00
#
_symmetry.space_group_name_H-M   'P 1'
#
loop_
_entity.id
_entity.type
_entity.pdbx_description
1 polymer ?
#
loop_
_entity_poly.entity_id
_entity_poly.type
_entity_poly.pdbx_seq_one_letter_code
_entity_poly.pdbx_strand_id
1 'polypeptide(L)'
;MIVEKPWGTYEVLLDVPERGYKVKRIVVYPYQRFSLQYHKKRTEHWSVVSGTGTITINDKEYDVSVGSNWVILPKAIHRATAGATEDLVFIETQIGNCDEDDIIRLEDDYGRVKPE
;
A
#
# COMPACT_ATOMS: atom_id res chain seq x y z
N MET A 1 -0.62 6.96 15.68
CA MET A 1 0.69 7.60 15.40
C MET A 1 0.99 7.49 13.91
N ILE A 2 1.40 8.60 13.32
CA ILE A 2 1.78 8.65 11.90
C ILE A 2 3.23 8.21 11.76
N VAL A 3 3.47 7.27 10.85
CA VAL A 3 4.81 6.77 10.54
C VAL A 3 5.25 7.38 9.21
N GLU A 4 6.40 8.04 9.21
CA GLU A 4 6.97 8.65 8.02
C GLU A 4 7.79 7.63 7.23
N LYS A 5 7.64 7.66 5.91
CA LYS A 5 8.36 6.85 4.95
C LYS A 5 8.91 7.76 3.84
N PRO A 6 9.91 7.31 3.06
CA PRO A 6 10.42 8.13 1.96
C PRO A 6 9.36 8.53 0.93
N TRP A 7 8.35 7.71 0.74
CA TRP A 7 7.30 7.89 -0.26
C TRP A 7 6.05 8.60 0.26
N GLY A 8 5.92 8.77 1.58
CA GLY A 8 4.73 9.34 2.18
C GLY A 8 4.59 8.97 3.65
N THR A 9 3.38 8.68 4.08
CA THR A 9 3.10 8.29 5.48
C THR A 9 2.10 7.16 5.55
N TYR A 10 2.09 6.47 6.69
CA TYR A 10 0.93 5.65 7.05
C TYR A 10 0.58 5.85 8.51
N GLU A 11 -0.66 5.58 8.84
CA GLU A 11 -1.17 5.62 10.21
C GLU A 11 -2.02 4.38 10.45
N VAL A 12 -1.72 3.64 11.52
CA VAL A 12 -2.56 2.52 11.93
C VAL A 12 -3.77 3.09 12.67
N LEU A 13 -4.96 2.91 12.09
CA LEU A 13 -6.20 3.41 12.67
C LEU A 13 -6.83 2.38 13.62
N LEU A 14 -6.64 1.10 13.32
CA LEU A 14 -7.18 0.01 14.13
C LEU A 14 -6.31 -1.23 13.91
N ASP A 15 -5.94 -1.89 14.99
CA ASP A 15 -5.15 -3.12 14.94
C ASP A 15 -5.76 -4.15 15.88
N VAL A 16 -6.26 -5.25 15.32
CA VAL A 16 -6.94 -6.30 16.08
C VAL A 16 -6.32 -7.66 15.72
N PRO A 17 -5.07 -7.91 16.17
CA PRO A 17 -4.35 -9.12 15.76
C PRO A 17 -5.04 -10.41 16.18
N GLU A 18 -5.74 -10.41 17.30
CA GLU A 18 -6.47 -11.58 17.79
C GLU A 18 -7.69 -11.94 16.91
N ARG A 19 -8.10 -11.02 16.04
CA ARG A 19 -9.16 -11.23 15.06
C ARG A 19 -8.65 -11.24 13.63
N GLY A 20 -7.36 -10.99 13.43
CA GLY A 20 -6.70 -11.08 12.13
C GLY A 20 -7.02 -9.93 11.19
N TYR A 21 -7.13 -8.69 11.68
CA TYR A 21 -7.26 -7.55 10.78
C TYR A 21 -6.61 -6.27 11.33
N LYS A 22 -6.26 -5.39 10.40
CA LYS A 22 -5.64 -4.09 10.68
C LYS A 22 -6.12 -3.08 9.64
N VAL A 23 -6.38 -1.86 10.07
CA VAL A 23 -6.81 -0.76 9.18
C VAL A 23 -5.76 0.35 9.23
N LYS A 24 -5.33 0.80 8.06
CA LYS A 24 -4.37 1.89 7.90
C LYS A 24 -4.91 2.98 7.00
N ARG A 25 -4.47 4.21 7.23
CA ARG A 25 -4.54 5.29 6.25
C ARG A 25 -3.16 5.44 5.62
N ILE A 26 -3.11 5.35 4.30
CA ILE A 26 -1.87 5.49 3.52
C ILE A 26 -1.92 6.80 2.76
N VAL A 27 -0.85 7.59 2.85
CA VAL A 27 -0.68 8.83 2.09
C VAL A 27 0.58 8.68 1.24
N VAL A 28 0.43 8.76 -0.08
CA VAL A 28 1.56 8.74 -1.03
C VAL A 28 1.74 10.16 -1.57
N TYR A 29 2.94 10.73 -1.40
CA TYR A 29 3.23 12.10 -1.84
C TYR A 29 3.26 12.20 -3.36
N PRO A 30 3.02 13.40 -3.93
CA PRO A 30 3.04 13.58 -5.38
C PRO A 30 4.32 13.02 -6.02
N TYR A 31 4.17 12.32 -7.15
CA TYR A 31 5.23 11.63 -7.88
C TYR A 31 5.90 10.48 -7.15
N GLN A 32 5.59 10.24 -5.89
CA GLN A 32 6.21 9.16 -5.14
C GLN A 32 5.45 7.85 -5.32
N ARG A 33 6.12 6.76 -4.98
CA ARG A 33 5.54 5.42 -4.97
C ARG A 33 6.28 4.58 -3.93
N PHE A 34 5.57 3.72 -3.25
CA PHE A 34 6.26 2.74 -2.40
C PHE A 34 6.80 1.57 -3.24
N SER A 35 7.53 0.67 -2.61
CA SER A 35 8.19 -0.42 -3.30
C SER A 35 7.20 -1.30 -4.06
N LEU A 36 7.66 -1.87 -5.18
CA LEU A 36 6.97 -3.00 -5.81
C LEU A 36 7.19 -4.20 -4.89
N GLN A 37 6.10 -4.74 -4.35
CA GLN A 37 6.16 -5.63 -3.21
C GLN A 37 5.05 -6.67 -3.22
N TYR A 38 5.18 -7.70 -2.39
CA TYR A 38 4.08 -8.60 -2.09
C TYR A 38 4.12 -9.04 -0.63
N HIS A 39 2.98 -9.56 -0.16
CA HIS A 39 2.80 -10.13 1.18
C HIS A 39 2.32 -11.57 1.03
N LYS A 40 2.74 -12.44 1.95
CA LYS A 40 2.44 -13.87 1.84
C LYS A 40 1.20 -14.29 2.62
N LYS A 41 0.84 -13.55 3.66
CA LYS A 41 -0.07 -14.04 4.71
C LYS A 41 -1.30 -13.17 4.91
N ARG A 42 -1.55 -12.19 4.01
CA ARG A 42 -2.71 -11.30 4.15
C ARG A 42 -3.30 -10.89 2.81
N THR A 43 -4.58 -10.59 2.85
CA THR A 43 -5.30 -9.89 1.78
C THR A 43 -5.41 -8.43 2.18
N GLU A 44 -5.35 -7.52 1.21
CA GLU A 44 -5.57 -6.10 1.44
C GLU A 44 -6.74 -5.59 0.61
N HIS A 45 -7.55 -4.73 1.20
CA HIS A 45 -8.61 -4.00 0.52
C HIS A 45 -8.26 -2.52 0.57
N TRP A 46 -8.17 -1.88 -0.59
CA TRP A 46 -7.83 -0.48 -0.71
C TRP A 46 -9.02 0.33 -1.21
N SER A 47 -9.34 1.43 -0.52
CA SER A 47 -10.39 2.37 -0.92
C SER A 47 -9.78 3.76 -1.04
N VAL A 48 -9.75 4.32 -2.25
CA VAL A 48 -9.19 5.65 -2.49
C VAL A 48 -10.17 6.70 -1.98
N VAL A 49 -9.69 7.58 -1.11
CA VAL A 49 -10.51 8.63 -0.47
C VAL A 49 -10.10 10.04 -0.88
N SER A 50 -8.91 10.23 -1.45
CA SER A 50 -8.43 11.53 -1.92
C SER A 50 -7.34 11.35 -2.96
N GLY A 51 -7.29 12.24 -3.93
CA GLY A 51 -6.24 12.28 -4.94
C GLY A 51 -6.45 11.33 -6.10
N THR A 52 -5.44 11.31 -6.97
CA THR A 52 -5.39 10.45 -8.15
C THR A 52 -4.01 9.80 -8.26
N GLY A 53 -3.92 8.75 -9.02
CA GLY A 53 -2.66 8.06 -9.26
C GLY A 53 -2.86 6.79 -10.04
N THR A 54 -1.94 5.84 -9.86
CA THR A 54 -2.01 4.52 -10.47
C THR A 54 -1.75 3.43 -9.43
N ILE A 55 -2.37 2.29 -9.64
CA ILE A 55 -2.09 1.06 -8.93
C ILE A 55 -1.50 0.06 -9.93
N THR A 56 -0.41 -0.60 -9.54
CA THR A 56 0.15 -1.73 -10.28
C THR A 56 -0.19 -3.00 -9.53
N ILE A 57 -0.79 -3.97 -10.23
CA ILE A 57 -1.07 -5.30 -9.67
C ILE A 57 -0.69 -6.33 -10.73
N ASN A 58 0.27 -7.19 -10.42
CA ASN A 58 0.71 -8.29 -11.30
C ASN A 58 0.92 -7.86 -12.75
N ASP A 59 1.80 -6.91 -12.99
CA ASP A 59 2.20 -6.38 -14.31
C ASP A 59 1.14 -5.51 -15.01
N LYS A 60 0.01 -5.24 -14.38
CA LYS A 60 -1.02 -4.35 -14.95
C LYS A 60 -1.12 -3.08 -14.16
N GLU A 61 -1.30 -1.97 -14.86
CA GLU A 61 -1.51 -0.66 -14.25
C GLU A 61 -2.96 -0.21 -14.43
N TYR A 62 -3.49 0.42 -13.40
CA TYR A 62 -4.85 0.93 -13.37
C TYR A 62 -4.84 2.35 -12.82
N ASP A 63 -5.53 3.26 -13.51
CA ASP A 63 -5.75 4.60 -12.98
C ASP A 63 -6.75 4.54 -11.84
N VAL A 64 -6.47 5.29 -10.78
CA VAL A 64 -7.35 5.34 -9.62
C VAL A 64 -7.69 6.78 -9.24
N SER A 65 -8.87 6.94 -8.68
CA SER A 65 -9.39 8.21 -8.17
C SER A 65 -10.33 7.94 -7.01
N VAL A 66 -10.89 9.00 -6.42
CA VAL A 66 -11.82 8.88 -5.30
C VAL A 66 -12.94 7.90 -5.63
N GLY A 67 -13.16 6.93 -4.75
CA GLY A 67 -14.16 5.88 -4.91
C GLY A 67 -13.65 4.60 -5.55
N SER A 68 -12.41 4.57 -6.07
CA SER A 68 -11.81 3.33 -6.57
C SER A 68 -11.56 2.36 -5.43
N ASN A 69 -11.87 1.09 -5.64
CA ASN A 69 -11.66 0.02 -4.67
C ASN A 69 -10.90 -1.13 -5.33
N TRP A 70 -9.92 -1.67 -4.61
CA TRP A 70 -9.08 -2.76 -5.11
C TRP A 70 -8.86 -3.81 -4.05
N VAL A 71 -8.79 -5.07 -4.47
CA VAL A 71 -8.45 -6.19 -3.60
C VAL A 71 -7.09 -6.72 -4.03
N ILE A 72 -6.16 -6.82 -3.07
CA ILE A 72 -4.82 -7.33 -3.27
C ILE A 72 -4.72 -8.68 -2.55
N LEU A 73 -4.71 -9.75 -3.31
CA LEU A 73 -4.62 -11.10 -2.75
C LEU A 73 -3.21 -11.40 -2.22
N PRO A 74 -3.07 -12.39 -1.33
CA PRO A 74 -1.73 -12.82 -0.91
C PRO A 74 -0.86 -13.15 -2.11
N LYS A 75 0.41 -12.75 -2.06
CA LYS A 75 1.43 -12.95 -3.11
C LYS A 75 1.22 -12.11 -4.37
N ALA A 76 0.14 -11.33 -4.49
CA ALA A 76 -0.02 -10.42 -5.61
C ALA A 76 1.03 -9.30 -5.52
N ILE A 77 1.77 -9.10 -6.59
CA ILE A 77 2.83 -8.08 -6.69
C ILE A 77 2.15 -6.74 -6.95
N HIS A 78 2.44 -5.74 -6.11
CA HIS A 78 1.68 -4.49 -6.18
C HIS A 78 2.49 -3.27 -5.73
N ARG A 79 2.05 -2.10 -6.18
CA ARG A 79 2.46 -0.79 -5.68
C ARG A 79 1.41 0.25 -6.04
N ALA A 80 1.43 1.36 -5.32
CA ALA A 80 0.66 2.55 -5.67
C ALA A 80 1.61 3.72 -5.94
N THR A 81 1.26 4.52 -6.94
CA THR A 81 2.00 5.71 -7.36
C THR A 81 1.04 6.90 -7.33
N ALA A 82 1.41 7.97 -6.65
CA ALA A 82 0.61 9.19 -6.66
C ALA A 82 0.82 9.96 -7.97
N GLY A 83 -0.21 10.68 -8.39
CA GLY A 83 -0.12 11.61 -9.50
C GLY A 83 0.74 12.84 -9.18
N ALA A 84 0.81 13.77 -10.14
CA ALA A 84 1.77 14.86 -10.12
C ALA A 84 1.44 15.98 -9.13
N THR A 85 0.16 16.19 -8.82
CA THR A 85 -0.30 17.46 -8.24
C THR A 85 -0.81 17.37 -6.81
N GLU A 86 -1.06 16.15 -6.31
CA GLU A 86 -1.64 15.98 -4.98
C GLU A 86 -1.27 14.62 -4.38
N ASP A 87 -1.42 14.50 -3.07
CA ASP A 87 -1.27 13.22 -2.39
C ASP A 87 -2.34 12.25 -2.86
N LEU A 88 -1.96 10.99 -2.99
CA LEU A 88 -2.92 9.88 -3.12
C LEU A 88 -3.17 9.31 -1.74
N VAL A 89 -4.42 9.32 -1.30
CA VAL A 89 -4.80 8.83 0.03
C VAL A 89 -5.79 7.68 -0.10
N PHE A 90 -5.48 6.57 0.54
CA PHE A 90 -6.42 5.44 0.58
C PHE A 90 -6.44 4.78 1.96
N ILE A 91 -7.57 4.16 2.25
CA ILE A 91 -7.76 3.35 3.45
C ILE A 91 -7.49 1.91 3.07
N GLU A 92 -6.62 1.27 3.81
CA GLU A 92 -6.19 -0.10 3.60
C GLU A 92 -6.68 -0.96 4.74
N THR A 93 -7.49 -1.98 4.43
CA THR A 93 -7.87 -3.00 5.39
C THR A 93 -7.07 -4.27 5.09
N GLN A 94 -6.25 -4.69 6.04
CA GLN A 94 -5.48 -5.93 5.96
C GLN A 94 -6.23 -7.03 6.70
N ILE A 95 -6.36 -8.19 6.08
CA ILE A 95 -7.07 -9.35 6.63
C ILE A 95 -6.16 -10.56 6.58
N GLY A 96 -5.93 -11.19 7.72
CA GLY A 96 -5.03 -12.33 7.89
C GLY A 96 -3.96 -12.05 8.92
N ASN A 97 -2.72 -12.49 8.65
CA ASN A 97 -1.57 -12.12 9.47
C ASN A 97 -1.03 -10.77 9.00
N CYS A 98 -1.21 -9.74 9.81
CA CYS A 98 -0.89 -8.36 9.46
C CYS A 98 0.47 -7.91 10.00
N ASP A 99 1.43 -8.82 10.14
CA ASP A 99 2.79 -8.53 10.57
C ASP A 99 3.48 -7.60 9.55
N GLU A 100 4.08 -6.52 10.04
CA GLU A 100 4.81 -5.55 9.19
C GLU A 100 6.04 -6.18 8.54
N ASP A 101 6.60 -7.25 9.11
CA ASP A 101 7.74 -7.96 8.54
C ASP A 101 7.35 -8.86 7.36
N ASP A 102 6.05 -9.09 7.13
CA ASP A 102 5.56 -9.84 5.98
C ASP A 102 5.53 -8.95 4.74
N ILE A 103 6.72 -8.60 4.26
CA ILE A 103 6.89 -7.80 3.05
C ILE A 103 8.13 -8.27 2.30
N ILE A 104 7.97 -8.49 0.99
CA ILE A 104 9.08 -8.77 0.09
C ILE A 104 9.08 -7.69 -0.97
N ARG A 105 10.16 -6.89 -0.98
CA ARG A 105 10.34 -5.79 -1.92
C ARG A 105 11.13 -6.27 -3.12
N LEU A 106 10.58 -6.05 -4.32
CA LEU A 106 11.19 -6.43 -5.59
C LEU A 106 11.92 -5.25 -6.25
N GLU A 107 11.34 -4.05 -6.16
CA GLU A 107 11.91 -2.79 -6.63
C GLU A 107 11.59 -1.71 -5.60
N ASP A 108 12.55 -0.83 -5.36
CA ASP A 108 12.36 0.25 -4.41
C ASP A 108 13.21 1.46 -4.81
N ASP A 109 12.55 2.58 -5.09
CA ASP A 109 13.22 3.83 -5.48
C ASP A 109 14.14 4.36 -4.37
N TYR A 110 14.00 3.86 -3.14
CA TYR A 110 14.72 4.33 -1.95
C TYR A 110 15.76 3.33 -1.45
N GLY A 111 16.06 2.30 -2.24
CA GLY A 111 17.16 1.37 -1.95
C GLY A 111 16.94 0.36 -0.84
N ARG A 112 15.68 -0.02 -0.55
CA ARG A 112 15.36 -0.95 0.54
C ARG A 112 15.18 -2.41 0.10
N VAL A 113 15.54 -2.74 -1.13
CA VAL A 113 15.52 -4.14 -1.58
C VAL A 113 16.63 -4.89 -0.87
N LYS A 114 16.28 -5.99 -0.22
CA LYS A 114 17.27 -6.80 0.50
C LYS A 114 18.00 -7.71 -0.49
N PRO A 115 19.31 -7.85 -0.37
CA PRO A 115 20.07 -8.86 -1.15
C PRO A 115 19.55 -10.27 -0.81
N GLU A 116 19.48 -11.10 -1.82
CA GLU A 116 19.20 -12.53 -1.62
C GLU A 116 20.39 -13.26 -1.04
#